data_e841974b6893ca5a1e4a7f0a686ee56b
#
_entry.id   e841974b6893ca5a1e4a7f0a686ee56b
#
_cell.length_a   1.000
_cell.length_b   1.000
_cell.length_c   1.000
_cell.angle_alpha   90.00
_cell.angle_beta   90.00
_cell.angle_gamma   90.00
#
_symmetry.space_group_name_H-M   'P 1'
#
loop_
_entity.id
_entity.type
_entity.pdbx_description
1 polymer ?
#
loop_
_entity_poly.entity_id
_entity_poly.type
_entity_poly.pdbx_seq_one_letter_code
_entity_poly.pdbx_strand_id
1 'polypeptide(L)' 'MTISKILSGRELILHQLQLIEDTTLAIKFGQARGDSFMVKQYEHLKKKHWAKLNLMLEEMELDLALVEKH' A
#
# COMPACT_ATOMS: atom_id res chain seq x y z
N MET A 1 22.65 -12.72 -6.61
CA MET A 1 22.22 -13.05 -6.26
C MET A 1 21.07 -12.86 -5.86
N THR A 2 20.62 -13.11 -5.38
CA THR A 2 19.36 -13.14 -5.02
C THR A 2 18.96 -12.40 -3.89
N ILE A 3 19.76 -11.56 -3.42
CA ILE A 3 19.44 -10.84 -2.28
C ILE A 3 18.35 -9.92 -2.43
N SER A 4 18.20 -9.37 -3.60
CA SER A 4 17.20 -8.38 -3.81
C SER A 4 15.82 -8.94 -3.61
N LYS A 5 15.68 -10.22 -3.61
CA LYS A 5 14.44 -10.71 -3.36
C LYS A 5 14.11 -10.86 -2.03
N ILE A 6 14.92 -10.55 -1.13
CA ILE A 6 14.61 -10.74 0.23
C ILE A 6 14.24 -9.46 0.85
N LEU A 7 13.31 -8.77 0.29
CA LEU A 7 12.76 -7.62 0.97
C LEU A 7 11.95 -8.14 2.12
N SER A 8 12.14 -7.57 3.28
CA SER A 8 11.37 -7.99 4.45
C SER A 8 9.93 -7.55 4.29
N GLY A 9 9.04 -8.17 5.04
CA GLY A 9 7.64 -7.76 5.03
C GLY A 9 7.48 -6.32 5.39
N ARG A 10 8.31 -5.84 6.31
CA ARG A 10 8.27 -4.44 6.70
C ARG A 10 8.58 -3.51 5.53
N GLU A 11 9.59 -3.86 4.75
CA GLU A 11 9.97 -3.03 3.62
C GLU A 11 8.90 -3.01 2.56
N LEU A 12 8.27 -4.15 2.33
CA LEU A 12 7.18 -4.20 1.36
C LEU A 12 6.00 -3.36 1.82
N ILE A 13 5.71 -3.40 3.11
CA ILE A 13 4.63 -2.60 3.67
C ILE A 13 4.94 -1.11 3.55
N LEU A 14 6.17 -0.72 3.84
CA LEU A 14 6.54 0.68 3.70
C LEU A 14 6.41 1.14 2.27
N HIS A 15 6.81 0.30 1.32
CA HIS A 15 6.66 0.64 -0.08
C HIS A 15 5.19 0.80 -0.44
N GLN A 16 4.34 -0.08 0.07
CA GLN A 16 2.92 -0.01 -0.21
C GLN A 16 2.29 1.25 0.41
N LEU A 17 2.74 1.61 1.61
CA LEU A 17 2.26 2.84 2.23
C LEU A 17 2.67 4.07 1.42
N GLN A 18 3.85 4.03 0.84
CA GLN A 18 4.29 5.14 0.01
C GLN A 18 3.43 5.28 -1.23
N LEU A 19 3.01 4.16 -1.81
CA LEU A 19 2.11 4.22 -2.96
C LEU A 19 0.77 4.85 -2.58
N ILE A 20 0.28 4.52 -1.39
CA ILE A 20 -0.97 5.11 -0.90
C ILE A 20 -0.79 6.60 -0.68
N GLU A 21 0.34 6.99 -0.12
CA GLU A 21 0.61 8.39 0.13
C GLU A 21 0.69 9.17 -1.18
N ASP A 22 1.37 8.60 -2.17
CA ASP A 22 1.50 9.24 -3.47
C ASP A 22 0.15 9.42 -4.15
N THR A 23 -0.72 8.40 -4.07
CA THR A 23 -2.04 8.54 -4.66
C THR A 23 -2.88 9.55 -3.90
N THR A 24 -2.71 9.65 -2.59
CA THR A 24 -3.41 10.66 -1.80
C THR A 24 -3.01 12.07 -2.24
N LEU A 25 -1.72 12.27 -2.47
CA LEU A 25 -1.25 13.57 -2.94
C LEU A 25 -1.78 13.87 -4.34
N ALA A 26 -1.82 12.87 -5.20
CA ALA A 26 -2.35 13.06 -6.54
C ALA A 26 -3.83 13.44 -6.51
N ILE A 27 -4.58 12.83 -5.58
CA ILE A 27 -5.99 13.17 -5.43
C ILE A 27 -6.15 14.62 -4.99
N LYS A 28 -5.36 15.05 -4.01
CA LYS A 28 -5.42 16.42 -3.56
C LYS A 28 -5.07 17.40 -4.67
N PHE A 29 -4.08 17.05 -5.46
CA PHE A 29 -3.67 17.87 -6.58
C PHE A 29 -4.80 17.97 -7.62
N GLY A 30 -5.43 16.83 -7.92
CA GLY A 30 -6.56 16.84 -8.85
C GLY A 30 -7.74 17.66 -8.33
N GLN A 31 -8.00 17.57 -7.03
CA GLN A 31 -9.07 18.35 -6.42
C GLN A 31 -8.79 19.85 -6.52
N ALA A 32 -7.55 20.23 -6.28
CA ALA A 32 -7.17 21.63 -6.36
C ALA A 32 -7.33 22.19 -7.78
N ARG A 33 -7.14 21.33 -8.78
CA ARG A 33 -7.27 21.76 -10.16
C ARG A 33 -8.66 21.58 -10.71
N GLY A 34 -9.55 21.00 -9.94
CA GLY A 34 -10.89 20.74 -10.42
C GLY A 34 -10.98 19.64 -11.45
N ASP A 35 -10.01 18.72 -11.43
CA ASP A 35 -9.96 17.64 -12.40
C ASP A 35 -10.63 16.40 -11.81
N SER A 36 -11.93 16.30 -11.98
CA SER A 36 -12.69 15.21 -11.38
C SER A 36 -12.35 13.86 -11.98
N PHE A 37 -11.97 13.81 -13.23
CA PHE A 37 -11.60 12.56 -13.86
C PHE A 37 -10.31 12.01 -13.21
N MET A 38 -9.35 12.85 -13.02
CA MET A 38 -8.10 12.49 -12.38
C MET A 38 -8.36 12.03 -10.96
N VAL A 39 -9.20 12.75 -10.22
CA VAL A 39 -9.52 12.38 -8.85
C VAL A 39 -10.13 10.98 -8.81
N LYS A 40 -11.08 10.69 -9.68
CA LYS A 40 -11.71 9.38 -9.68
C LYS A 40 -10.73 8.26 -10.00
N GLN A 41 -9.84 8.50 -10.94
CA GLN A 41 -8.86 7.49 -11.30
C GLN A 41 -7.95 7.17 -10.14
N TYR A 42 -7.48 8.19 -9.44
CA TYR A 42 -6.57 7.96 -8.33
C TYR A 42 -7.27 7.43 -7.09
N GLU A 43 -8.55 7.77 -6.91
CA GLU A 43 -9.31 7.15 -5.82
C GLU A 43 -9.46 5.66 -6.04
N HIS A 44 -9.69 5.26 -7.28
CA HIS A 44 -9.81 3.86 -7.61
C HIS A 44 -8.47 3.14 -7.36
N LEU A 45 -7.39 3.76 -7.77
CA LEU A 45 -6.06 3.21 -7.57
C LEU A 45 -5.73 3.11 -6.09
N LYS A 46 -6.13 4.12 -5.32
CA LYS A 46 -5.88 4.12 -3.89
C LYS A 46 -6.58 2.94 -3.21
N LYS A 47 -7.79 2.63 -3.65
CA LYS A 47 -8.51 1.48 -3.09
C LYS A 47 -7.77 0.19 -3.36
N LYS A 48 -7.19 0.05 -4.54
CA LYS A 48 -6.40 -1.14 -4.86
C LYS A 48 -5.18 -1.24 -3.98
N HIS A 49 -4.51 -0.13 -3.74
CA HIS A 49 -3.33 -0.13 -2.89
C HIS A 49 -3.69 -0.49 -1.45
N TRP A 50 -4.83 0.02 -0.96
CA TRP A 50 -5.28 -0.30 0.38
C TRP A 50 -5.63 -1.78 0.50
N ALA A 51 -6.28 -2.34 -0.51
CA ALA A 51 -6.63 -3.76 -0.49
C ALA A 51 -5.37 -4.62 -0.42
N LYS A 52 -4.36 -4.24 -1.18
CA LYS A 52 -3.11 -4.99 -1.17
C LYS A 52 -2.41 -4.86 0.18
N LEU A 53 -2.44 -3.67 0.77
CA LEU A 53 -1.84 -3.48 2.08
C LEU A 53 -2.52 -4.36 3.12
N ASN A 54 -3.84 -4.42 3.07
CA ASN A 54 -4.57 -5.25 4.02
C ASN A 54 -4.18 -6.72 3.91
N LEU A 55 -3.99 -7.20 2.68
CA LEU A 55 -3.56 -8.58 2.49
C LEU A 55 -2.16 -8.80 3.07
N MET A 56 -1.28 -7.84 2.87
CA MET A 56 0.06 -7.95 3.41
C MET A 56 0.06 -7.97 4.93
N LEU A 57 -0.80 -7.15 5.54
CA LEU A 57 -0.90 -7.11 6.98
C LEU A 57 -1.49 -8.40 7.53
N GLU A 58 -2.47 -8.96 6.82
CA GLU A 58 -3.04 -10.23 7.25
C GLU A 58 -2.00 -11.33 7.26
N GLU A 59 -1.18 -11.37 6.23
CA GLU A 59 -0.13 -12.37 6.16
C GLU A 59 0.86 -12.21 7.30
N MET A 60 1.17 -10.97 7.61
CA MET A 60 2.07 -10.68 8.70
C MET A 60 1.48 -11.09 10.04
N GLU A 61 0.20 -10.83 10.24
CA GLU A 61 -0.45 -11.21 11.48
C GLU A 61 -0.47 -12.71 11.66
N LEU A 62 -0.66 -13.44 10.58
CA LEU A 62 -0.65 -14.89 10.67
C LEU A 62 0.73 -15.39 11.07
N ASP A 63 1.76 -14.79 10.51
CA ASP A 63 3.12 -15.17 10.86
C ASP A 63 3.41 -14.87 12.31
N LEU A 64 2.98 -13.72 12.78
CA LEU A 64 3.18 -13.37 14.18
C LEU A 64 2.44 -14.30 15.10
N ALA A 65 1.24 -14.69 14.73
CA ALA A 65 0.46 -15.59 15.54
C ALA A 65 1.15 -16.94 15.66
N LEU A 66 1.76 -17.40 14.58
CA LEU A 66 2.48 -18.66 14.63
C LEU A 66 3.67 -18.57 15.56
N VAL A 67 4.37 -17.45 15.51
CA VAL A 67 5.52 -17.28 16.38
C VAL A 67 5.10 -17.20 17.84
N GLU A 68 4.03 -16.50 18.12
CA GLU A 68 3.58 -16.36 19.48
C GLU A 68 3.09 -17.63 20.12
N LYS A 69 2.78 -18.62 19.33
CA LYS A 69 2.33 -19.86 19.91
C LYS A 69 3.43 -20.67 20.49
N HIS A 70 4.62 -20.29 20.31
CA HIS A 70 5.73 -20.94 20.94
C HIS A 70 5.96 -20.37 22.30
#